data_e7b175de76a474c6e6685a256e7d6389
#
_entry.id   e7b175de76a474c6e6685a256e7d6389
#
_cell.length_a   1.000
_cell.length_b   1.000
_cell.length_c   1.000
_cell.angle_alpha   90.00
_cell.angle_beta   90.00
_cell.angle_gamma   90.00
#
_symmetry.space_group_name_H-M   'P 1'
#
loop_
_entity.id
_entity.type
_entity.pdbx_description
1 polymer ?
#
loop_
_entity_poly.entity_id
_entity_poly.type
_entity_poly.pdbx_seq_one_letter_code
_entity_poly.pdbx_strand_id
1 'polypeptide(L)'
;MSKEFIEAIKKNQTLFGLDLSDEKISVLADYYELIQANNEFLHLVAPCSVEEFATRHILESLTMLEFLPNKTKFADIGTGAGLPAIPCLIVRDDLRGILIESK
;
A
#
# COMPACT_ATOMS: atom_id res chain seq x y z
N MET A 1 -0.31 4.49 15.37
CA MET A 1 1.08 4.12 15.35
C MET A 1 1.31 2.92 14.48
N SER A 2 2.52 2.77 14.02
CA SER A 2 2.83 1.73 13.07
C SER A 2 2.74 0.33 13.67
N LYS A 3 2.86 0.19 14.98
CA LYS A 3 2.78 -1.12 15.61
C LYS A 3 1.43 -1.78 15.34
N GLU A 4 0.35 -1.02 15.51
CA GLU A 4 -0.99 -1.55 15.25
C GLU A 4 -1.17 -1.91 13.78
N PHE A 5 -0.61 -1.09 12.90
CA PHE A 5 -0.66 -1.36 11.47
C PHE A 5 0.08 -2.65 11.13
N ILE A 6 1.29 -2.82 11.67
CA ILE A 6 2.08 -4.02 11.43
C ILE A 6 1.33 -5.26 11.91
N GLU A 7 0.72 -5.18 13.09
CA GLU A 7 -0.05 -6.30 13.61
C GLU A 7 -1.24 -6.63 12.72
N ALA A 8 -1.93 -5.59 12.21
CA ALA A 8 -3.07 -5.79 11.34
C ALA A 8 -2.66 -6.46 10.02
N ILE A 9 -1.52 -6.06 9.46
CA ILE A 9 -1.01 -6.70 8.25
C ILE A 9 -0.70 -8.16 8.51
N LYS A 10 0.04 -8.45 9.58
CA LYS A 10 0.43 -9.83 9.89
C LYS A 10 -0.78 -10.72 10.17
N LYS A 11 -1.78 -10.15 10.82
CA LYS A 11 -2.98 -10.90 11.17
C LYS A 11 -3.83 -11.25 9.96
N ASN A 12 -3.88 -10.36 8.97
CA ASN A 12 -4.83 -10.49 7.88
C ASN A 12 -4.23 -10.93 6.55
N GLN A 13 -2.90 -10.92 6.41
CA GLN A 13 -2.29 -11.11 5.09
C GLN A 13 -2.61 -12.47 4.48
N THR A 14 -2.75 -13.52 5.29
CA THR A 14 -3.05 -14.84 4.74
C THR A 14 -4.42 -14.90 4.09
N LEU A 15 -5.37 -14.09 4.56
CA LEU A 15 -6.69 -14.00 3.96
C LEU A 15 -6.63 -13.48 2.53
N PHE A 16 -5.56 -12.76 2.20
CA PHE A 16 -5.36 -12.21 0.86
C PHE A 16 -4.33 -13.00 0.06
N GLY A 17 -3.93 -14.17 0.58
CA GLY A 17 -2.96 -15.01 -0.13
C GLY A 17 -1.56 -14.45 -0.12
N LEU A 18 -1.21 -13.65 0.88
CA LEU A 18 0.08 -12.97 0.93
C LEU A 18 0.91 -13.48 2.10
N ASP A 19 2.24 -13.43 1.92
CA ASP A 19 3.20 -13.79 2.96
C ASP A 19 4.38 -12.82 2.84
N LEU A 20 4.20 -11.64 3.41
CA LEU A 20 5.17 -10.57 3.27
C LEU A 20 6.28 -10.70 4.29
N SER A 21 7.52 -10.36 3.87
CA SER A 21 8.64 -10.34 4.79
C SER A 21 8.49 -9.21 5.79
N ASP A 22 9.15 -9.34 6.93
CA ASP A 22 9.13 -8.28 7.93
C ASP A 22 9.68 -6.98 7.37
N GLU A 23 10.68 -7.07 6.50
CA GLU A 23 11.27 -5.88 5.88
C GLU A 23 10.24 -5.14 5.03
N LYS A 24 9.48 -5.87 4.21
CA LYS A 24 8.46 -5.24 3.37
C LYS A 24 7.34 -4.65 4.22
N ILE A 25 6.95 -5.36 5.27
CA ILE A 25 5.90 -4.85 6.17
C ILE A 25 6.37 -3.56 6.84
N SER A 26 7.65 -3.48 7.20
CA SER A 26 8.20 -2.28 7.82
C SER A 26 8.13 -1.09 6.87
N VAL A 27 8.45 -1.28 5.57
CA VAL A 27 8.36 -0.21 4.60
C VAL A 27 6.92 0.21 4.36
N LEU A 28 6.00 -0.75 4.35
CA LEU A 28 4.57 -0.42 4.25
C LEU A 28 4.11 0.38 5.46
N ALA A 29 4.65 0.08 6.64
CA ALA A 29 4.32 0.85 7.85
C ALA A 29 4.82 2.28 7.74
N ASP A 30 6.00 2.49 7.16
CA ASP A 30 6.50 3.85 6.93
C ASP A 30 5.57 4.61 5.99
N TYR A 31 5.09 3.95 4.95
CA TYR A 31 4.13 4.55 4.03
C TYR A 31 2.84 4.93 4.75
N TYR A 32 2.33 4.02 5.60
CA TYR A 32 1.14 4.29 6.39
C TYR A 32 1.32 5.53 7.25
N GLU A 33 2.46 5.64 7.94
CA GLU A 33 2.71 6.79 8.80
C GLU A 33 2.80 8.08 7.99
N LEU A 34 3.39 8.01 6.80
CA LEU A 34 3.48 9.17 5.93
C LEU A 34 2.09 9.64 5.50
N ILE A 35 1.22 8.71 5.15
CA ILE A 35 -0.16 9.04 4.79
C ILE A 35 -0.87 9.69 5.98
N GLN A 36 -0.74 9.11 7.17
CA GLN A 36 -1.43 9.65 8.35
C GLN A 36 -0.92 11.04 8.71
N ALA A 37 0.39 11.26 8.59
CA ALA A 37 0.96 12.56 8.94
C ALA A 37 0.44 13.68 8.03
N ASN A 38 0.04 13.36 6.80
CA ASN A 38 -0.37 14.36 5.82
C ASN A 38 -1.85 14.36 5.52
N ASN A 39 -2.59 13.36 6.02
CA ASN A 39 -3.99 13.18 5.62
C ASN A 39 -4.88 14.33 6.08
N GLU A 40 -4.59 14.89 7.23
CA GLU A 40 -5.39 15.98 7.78
C GLU A 40 -5.43 17.18 6.84
N PHE A 41 -4.28 17.45 6.20
CA PHE A 41 -4.17 18.60 5.30
C PHE A 41 -4.53 18.25 3.85
N LEU A 42 -4.17 17.05 3.40
CA LEU A 42 -4.27 16.70 1.99
C LEU A 42 -5.45 15.79 1.67
N HIS A 43 -6.12 15.26 2.68
CA HIS A 43 -7.28 14.39 2.51
C HIS A 43 -7.00 13.25 1.52
N LEU A 44 -5.87 12.57 1.75
CA LEU A 44 -5.40 11.54 0.83
C LEU A 44 -6.30 10.31 0.82
N VAL A 45 -6.83 9.95 1.99
CA VAL A 45 -7.78 8.83 2.10
C VAL A 45 -8.88 9.24 3.07
N ALA A 46 -10.05 8.63 2.93
CA ALA A 46 -11.15 8.86 3.86
C ALA A 46 -10.77 8.34 5.25
N PRO A 47 -11.30 8.96 6.31
CA PRO A 47 -11.02 8.47 7.66
C PRO A 47 -11.43 7.01 7.80
N CYS A 48 -10.55 6.22 8.42
CA CYS A 48 -10.81 4.80 8.63
C CYS A 48 -9.93 4.31 9.77
N SER A 49 -10.26 3.12 10.29
CA SER A 49 -9.45 2.52 11.35
C SER A 49 -8.13 2.02 10.79
N VAL A 50 -7.19 1.73 11.70
CA VAL A 50 -5.91 1.15 11.31
C VAL A 50 -6.12 -0.18 10.58
N GLU A 51 -7.02 -1.01 11.10
CA GLU A 51 -7.28 -2.30 10.47
C GLU A 51 -7.91 -2.15 9.09
N GLU A 52 -8.83 -1.20 8.92
CA GLU A 52 -9.39 -0.93 7.60
C GLU A 52 -8.33 -0.47 6.63
N PHE A 53 -7.44 0.41 7.06
CA PHE A 53 -6.36 0.86 6.18
C PHE A 53 -5.50 -0.32 5.76
N ALA A 54 -5.11 -1.17 6.73
CA ALA A 54 -4.25 -2.31 6.43
C ALA A 54 -4.92 -3.26 5.44
N THR A 55 -6.21 -3.55 5.63
CA THR A 55 -6.87 -4.54 4.79
C THR A 55 -7.37 -3.96 3.48
N ARG A 56 -8.10 -2.85 3.52
CA ARG A 56 -8.75 -2.34 2.32
C ARG A 56 -7.80 -1.54 1.43
N HIS A 57 -6.89 -0.79 2.05
CA HIS A 57 -6.02 0.08 1.25
C HIS A 57 -4.68 -0.56 0.92
N ILE A 58 -4.20 -1.48 1.77
CA ILE A 58 -2.90 -2.09 1.53
C ILE A 58 -3.03 -3.50 1.00
N LEU A 59 -3.58 -4.42 1.79
CA LEU A 59 -3.61 -5.82 1.39
C LEU A 59 -4.45 -6.03 0.14
N GLU A 60 -5.58 -5.37 0.05
CA GLU A 60 -6.42 -5.49 -1.15
C GLU A 60 -5.69 -4.95 -2.38
N SER A 61 -4.94 -3.85 -2.23
CA SER A 61 -4.15 -3.31 -3.34
C SER A 61 -3.11 -4.33 -3.82
N LEU A 62 -2.52 -5.06 -2.89
CA LEU A 62 -1.47 -6.02 -3.24
C LEU A 62 -2.01 -7.24 -3.98
N THR A 63 -3.33 -7.46 -3.97
CA THR A 63 -3.88 -8.59 -4.72
C THR A 63 -3.69 -8.43 -6.22
N MET A 64 -3.47 -7.19 -6.73
CA MET A 64 -3.19 -7.05 -8.15
C MET A 64 -1.84 -7.63 -8.57
N LEU A 65 -0.96 -7.92 -7.61
CA LEU A 65 0.36 -8.42 -7.96
C LEU A 65 0.32 -9.74 -8.72
N GLU A 66 -0.68 -10.58 -8.46
CA GLU A 66 -0.76 -11.86 -9.17
C GLU A 66 -1.07 -11.69 -10.65
N PHE A 67 -1.54 -10.50 -11.03
CA PHE A 67 -1.86 -10.22 -12.44
C PHE A 67 -0.75 -9.45 -13.15
N LEU A 68 0.35 -9.13 -12.46
CA LEU A 68 1.43 -8.35 -13.03
C LEU A 68 2.62 -9.24 -13.35
N PRO A 69 2.96 -9.41 -14.64
CA PRO A 69 4.15 -10.18 -15.01
C PRO A 69 5.42 -9.58 -14.43
N ASN A 70 6.48 -10.37 -14.44
CA ASN A 70 7.77 -9.89 -13.95
C ASN A 70 8.22 -8.68 -14.76
N LYS A 71 8.82 -7.72 -14.05
CA LYS A 71 9.40 -6.51 -14.66
C LYS A 71 8.37 -5.65 -15.39
N THR A 72 7.12 -5.70 -14.95
CA THR A 72 6.06 -4.89 -15.55
C THR A 72 6.34 -3.42 -15.33
N LYS A 73 6.09 -2.63 -16.35
CA LYS A 73 6.06 -1.17 -16.27
C LYS A 73 4.64 -0.71 -16.41
N PHE A 74 4.24 0.25 -15.60
CA PHE A 74 2.86 0.73 -15.65
C PHE A 74 2.79 2.22 -15.33
N ALA A 75 1.66 2.83 -15.67
CA ALA A 75 1.35 4.19 -15.28
C ALA A 75 0.07 4.17 -14.45
N ASP A 76 0.06 4.98 -13.38
CA ASP A 76 -1.10 5.11 -12.52
C ASP A 76 -1.51 6.58 -12.54
N ILE A 77 -2.67 6.87 -13.08
CA ILE A 77 -3.13 8.23 -13.30
C ILE A 77 -4.14 8.58 -12.23
N GLY A 78 -3.95 9.76 -11.62
CA GLY A 78 -4.85 10.22 -10.57
C GLY A 78 -4.67 9.45 -9.27
N THR A 79 -3.42 9.19 -8.88
CA THR A 79 -3.14 8.28 -7.77
C THR A 79 -3.59 8.80 -6.41
N GLY A 80 -3.65 10.11 -6.22
CA GLY A 80 -3.93 10.67 -4.89
C GLY A 80 -2.93 10.18 -3.87
N ALA A 81 -3.34 9.26 -3.00
CA ALA A 81 -2.47 8.70 -1.97
C ALA A 81 -1.47 7.69 -2.50
N GLY A 82 -1.52 7.37 -3.80
CA GLY A 82 -0.62 6.39 -4.39
C GLY A 82 -1.14 4.96 -4.34
N LEU A 83 -2.44 4.79 -4.16
CA LEU A 83 -3.06 3.47 -4.11
C LEU A 83 -3.66 3.15 -5.47
N PRO A 84 -3.51 1.93 -5.93
CA PRO A 84 -2.81 0.79 -5.33
C PRO A 84 -1.33 0.71 -5.69
N ALA A 85 -0.80 1.67 -6.43
CA ALA A 85 0.52 1.56 -7.06
C ALA A 85 1.67 1.49 -6.06
N ILE A 86 1.70 2.39 -5.07
CA ILE A 86 2.86 2.47 -4.18
C ILE A 86 3.02 1.20 -3.35
N PRO A 87 1.97 0.62 -2.74
CA PRO A 87 2.15 -0.66 -2.05
C PRO A 87 2.72 -1.74 -2.94
N CYS A 88 2.28 -1.82 -4.19
CA CYS A 88 2.80 -2.82 -5.12
C CYS A 88 4.27 -2.60 -5.43
N LEU A 89 4.68 -1.34 -5.61
CA LEU A 89 6.08 -1.02 -5.87
C LEU A 89 6.96 -1.32 -4.66
N ILE A 90 6.43 -1.16 -3.45
CA ILE A 90 7.16 -1.49 -2.24
C ILE A 90 7.44 -2.99 -2.16
N VAL A 91 6.44 -3.81 -2.49
CA VAL A 91 6.52 -5.25 -2.30
C VAL A 91 7.29 -5.93 -3.42
N ARG A 92 7.17 -5.44 -4.66
CA ARG A 92 7.80 -6.08 -5.82
C ARG A 92 8.89 -5.16 -6.39
N ASP A 93 10.14 -5.55 -6.20
CA ASP A 93 11.29 -4.76 -6.61
C ASP A 93 11.47 -4.72 -8.12
N ASP A 94 10.87 -5.66 -8.84
CA ASP A 94 11.03 -5.75 -10.30
C ASP A 94 10.07 -4.83 -11.07
N LEU A 95 9.13 -4.18 -10.37
CA LEU A 95 8.16 -3.32 -11.03
C LEU A 95 8.71 -1.91 -11.23
N ARG A 96 8.22 -1.26 -12.27
CA ARG A 96 8.48 0.16 -12.52
C ARG A 96 7.15 0.84 -12.72
N GLY A 97 6.98 1.99 -12.08
CA GLY A 97 5.71 2.70 -12.18
C GLY A 97 5.91 4.18 -12.36
N ILE A 98 5.02 4.80 -13.10
CA ILE A 98 4.92 6.24 -13.23
C ILE A 98 3.58 6.64 -12.60
N LEU A 99 3.65 7.51 -11.61
CA LEU A 99 2.45 7.97 -10.91
C LEU A 99 2.16 9.41 -11.34
N ILE A 100 0.97 9.62 -11.83
CA ILE A 100 0.56 10.92 -12.37
C ILE A 100 -0.62 11.43 -11.58
N GLU A 101 -0.50 12.64 -11.05
CA GLU A 101 -1.58 13.28 -10.33
C GLU A 101 -1.86 14.62 -10.97
N SER A 102 -3.12 14.90 -11.25
CA SER A 102 -3.50 16.08 -12.00
C SER A 102 -3.54 17.34 -11.16
N LYS A 103 -3.46 17.20 -9.84
CA LYS A 103 -3.49 18.38 -8.98
C LYS A 103 -2.19 19.14 -9.04
#